data_ef8a70156d5de2499986c033460a8519
#
_entry.id   ef8a70156d5de2499986c033460a8519
#
_cell.length_a   1.000
_cell.length_b   1.000
_cell.length_c   1.000
_cell.angle_alpha   90.00
_cell.angle_beta   90.00
_cell.angle_gamma   90.00
#
_symmetry.space_group_name_H-M   'P 1'
#
loop_
_entity.id
_entity.type
_entity.pdbx_description
1 polymer ?
#
loop_
_entity_poly.entity_id
_entity_poly.type
_entity_poly.pdbx_seq_one_letter_code
_entity_poly.pdbx_strand_id
1 'polypeptide(L)'
;MGIERVSHYIDNVLTEAQARMGLSNTRLLVTWYTNWENKQSVVHSHPYHELVLPIGGSTVRYSVDGSVYLVHVGELVYFPSQVYHSGNFRIDADQSDRLVVQIDDALWQATRRRANLKNTGWLQQVTVLDSEACRKWDFAGLFIRMAQSLELPGSIRDTVFEAQVAEMMLLITQATGSGQTTAPSSTSVLVARAV
;
A
#
# COMPACT_ATOMS: atom_id res chain seq x y z
N MET A 1 1.11 15.10 8.18
CA MET A 1 1.50 15.71 6.87
C MET A 1 0.26 15.69 5.99
N GLY A 2 -0.12 16.80 5.34
CA GLY A 2 -1.32 16.86 4.52
C GLY A 2 -1.08 16.28 3.11
N ILE A 3 -2.16 15.91 2.44
CA ILE A 3 -2.16 15.46 1.03
C ILE A 3 -1.43 16.46 0.12
N GLU A 4 -1.54 17.77 0.39
CA GLU A 4 -0.82 18.83 -0.32
C GLU A 4 0.71 18.67 -0.32
N ARG A 5 1.31 18.18 0.78
CA ARG A 5 2.76 17.93 0.82
C ARG A 5 3.16 16.71 -0.01
N VAL A 6 2.29 15.70 -0.09
CA VAL A 6 2.51 14.53 -0.94
C VAL A 6 2.48 14.95 -2.40
N SER A 7 1.45 15.69 -2.82
CA SER A 7 1.33 16.22 -4.19
C SER A 7 2.55 17.08 -4.56
N HIS A 8 2.95 18.01 -3.69
CA HIS A 8 4.11 18.85 -3.94
C HIS A 8 5.43 18.06 -4.09
N TYR A 9 5.62 17.01 -3.30
CA TYR A 9 6.79 16.15 -3.42
C TYR A 9 6.78 15.37 -4.74
N ILE A 10 5.63 14.83 -5.11
CA ILE A 10 5.43 14.10 -6.35
C ILE A 10 5.70 14.99 -7.57
N ASP A 11 5.13 16.20 -7.59
CA ASP A 11 5.28 17.14 -8.70
C ASP A 11 6.71 17.64 -8.88
N ASN A 12 7.50 17.70 -7.80
CA ASN A 12 8.85 18.30 -7.83
C ASN A 12 10.00 17.28 -7.79
N VAL A 13 9.77 16.07 -7.36
CA VAL A 13 10.84 15.09 -7.07
C VAL A 13 10.67 13.77 -7.83
N LEU A 14 9.44 13.29 -8.03
CA LEU A 14 9.17 12.05 -8.74
C LEU A 14 8.63 12.32 -10.13
N THR A 15 9.45 12.07 -11.15
CA THR A 15 8.95 11.93 -12.52
C THR A 15 8.34 10.53 -12.67
N GLU A 16 7.42 10.33 -13.63
CA GLU A 16 6.80 9.03 -13.92
C GLU A 16 7.84 7.92 -14.16
N ALA A 17 8.99 8.26 -14.75
CA ALA A 17 10.09 7.33 -14.97
C ALA A 17 10.77 6.93 -13.66
N GLN A 18 10.92 7.83 -12.69
CA GLN A 18 11.50 7.53 -11.38
C GLN A 18 10.54 6.72 -10.50
N ALA A 19 9.23 6.95 -10.62
CA ALA A 19 8.22 6.15 -9.94
C ALA A 19 8.24 4.67 -10.40
N ARG A 20 8.73 4.38 -11.60
CA ARG A 20 8.86 3.04 -12.17
C ARG A 20 10.24 2.40 -11.98
N MET A 21 11.22 3.12 -11.48
CA MET A 21 12.53 2.54 -11.19
C MET A 21 12.42 1.62 -9.98
N GLY A 22 11.93 0.42 -10.25
CA GLY A 22 12.20 -0.72 -9.40
C GLY A 22 13.71 -0.89 -9.33
N LEU A 23 14.26 -0.78 -8.15
CA LEU A 23 15.66 -1.03 -7.93
C LEU A 23 15.88 -2.52 -8.20
N SER A 24 16.58 -2.86 -9.26
CA SER A 24 16.77 -4.23 -9.77
C SER A 24 17.39 -5.23 -8.77
N ASN A 25 17.78 -4.77 -7.59
CA ASN A 25 18.28 -5.56 -6.47
C ASN A 25 17.59 -5.22 -5.17
N THR A 26 16.49 -4.49 -5.18
CA THR A 26 15.83 -4.07 -3.96
C THR A 26 14.63 -4.91 -3.65
N ARG A 27 14.58 -5.21 -2.44
CA ARG A 27 13.51 -5.83 -1.69
C ARG A 27 12.34 -4.89 -1.46
N LEU A 28 12.39 -3.68 -2.01
CA LEU A 28 11.40 -2.63 -1.83
C LEU A 28 11.17 -1.87 -3.13
N LEU A 29 9.92 -1.68 -3.50
CA LEU A 29 9.49 -0.81 -4.59
C LEU A 29 8.50 0.21 -4.04
N VAL A 30 8.76 1.49 -4.27
CA VAL A 30 7.79 2.56 -4.03
C VAL A 30 7.39 3.14 -5.38
N THR A 31 6.10 3.13 -5.65
CA THR A 31 5.54 3.61 -6.91
C THR A 31 4.42 4.59 -6.63
N TRP A 32 4.40 5.64 -7.42
CA TRP A 32 3.26 6.53 -7.49
C TRP A 32 2.56 6.35 -8.85
N TYR A 33 1.25 6.24 -8.80
CA TYR A 33 0.40 6.13 -9.99
C TYR A 33 -0.52 7.31 -10.07
N THR A 34 -0.58 7.94 -11.25
CA THR A 34 -1.51 9.02 -11.55
C THR A 34 -2.32 8.68 -12.81
N ASN A 35 -3.48 9.33 -12.96
CA ASN A 35 -4.28 9.33 -14.20
C ASN A 35 -4.55 7.92 -14.78
N TRP A 36 -4.97 6.99 -13.92
CA TRP A 36 -5.39 5.70 -14.41
C TRP A 36 -6.78 5.80 -15.02
N GLU A 37 -6.82 5.73 -16.38
CA GLU A 37 -8.06 5.46 -17.09
C GLU A 37 -8.75 4.23 -16.50
N ASN A 38 -10.09 4.22 -16.47
CA ASN A 38 -10.97 3.14 -16.02
C ASN A 38 -10.43 1.74 -16.36
N LYS A 39 -9.48 1.24 -15.62
CA LYS A 39 -8.91 -0.10 -15.83
C LYS A 39 -9.21 -0.96 -14.63
N GLN A 40 -9.91 -2.04 -14.89
CA GLN A 40 -9.93 -3.16 -13.97
C GLN A 40 -8.62 -3.91 -14.12
N SER A 41 -7.86 -4.05 -13.03
CA SER A 41 -6.71 -4.95 -13.06
C SER A 41 -7.20 -6.40 -13.20
N VAL A 42 -6.50 -7.19 -13.99
CA VAL A 42 -6.72 -8.64 -14.03
C VAL A 42 -6.45 -9.19 -12.64
N VAL A 43 -7.18 -10.25 -12.25
CA VAL A 43 -6.89 -10.98 -11.00
C VAL A 43 -5.46 -11.51 -11.08
N HIS A 44 -4.64 -11.13 -10.12
CA HIS A 44 -3.23 -11.51 -10.05
C HIS A 44 -2.78 -11.72 -8.61
N SER A 45 -1.64 -12.36 -8.45
CA SER A 45 -0.89 -12.42 -7.18
C SER A 45 0.58 -12.19 -7.47
N HIS A 46 1.33 -11.81 -6.48
CA HIS A 46 2.77 -11.56 -6.58
C HIS A 46 3.50 -11.92 -5.27
N PRO A 47 4.82 -12.17 -5.31
CA PRO A 47 5.58 -12.58 -4.15
C PRO A 47 5.95 -11.41 -3.20
N TYR A 48 5.28 -10.29 -3.35
CA TYR A 48 5.50 -9.09 -2.54
C TYR A 48 4.34 -8.85 -1.60
N HIS A 49 4.62 -8.29 -0.43
CA HIS A 49 3.62 -7.61 0.39
C HIS A 49 3.34 -6.25 -0.21
N GLU A 50 2.09 -5.91 -0.42
CA GLU A 50 1.71 -4.65 -1.07
C GLU A 50 0.89 -3.78 -0.13
N LEU A 51 1.22 -2.49 -0.11
CA LEU A 51 0.48 -1.46 0.59
C LEU A 51 0.07 -0.39 -0.41
N VAL A 52 -1.20 -0.04 -0.42
CA VAL A 52 -1.74 0.98 -1.32
C VAL A 52 -2.43 2.07 -0.50
N LEU A 53 -2.03 3.30 -0.73
CA LEU A 53 -2.60 4.51 -0.12
C LEU A 53 -3.13 5.41 -1.22
N PRO A 54 -4.44 5.43 -1.51
CA PRO A 54 -5.05 6.43 -2.37
C PRO A 54 -4.87 7.83 -1.76
N ILE A 55 -4.37 8.77 -2.54
CA ILE A 55 -4.11 10.16 -2.10
C ILE A 55 -4.95 11.19 -2.87
N GLY A 56 -5.62 10.77 -3.93
CA GLY A 56 -6.53 11.59 -4.71
C GLY A 56 -7.47 10.75 -5.57
N GLY A 57 -8.56 11.35 -6.03
CA GLY A 57 -9.53 10.70 -6.91
C GLY A 57 -10.68 10.01 -6.19
N SER A 58 -11.14 8.89 -6.72
CA SER A 58 -12.30 8.16 -6.23
C SER A 58 -11.93 6.96 -5.37
N THR A 59 -12.94 6.40 -4.70
CA THR A 59 -12.83 5.12 -3.97
C THR A 59 -12.39 4.00 -4.90
N VAL A 60 -11.40 3.23 -4.46
CA VAL A 60 -10.93 2.03 -5.16
C VAL A 60 -11.65 0.81 -4.60
N ARG A 61 -12.15 -0.04 -5.50
CA ARG A 61 -12.75 -1.33 -5.14
C ARG A 61 -11.76 -2.45 -5.41
N TYR A 62 -11.35 -3.14 -4.36
CA TYR A 62 -10.56 -4.36 -4.47
C TYR A 62 -11.43 -5.59 -4.26
N SER A 63 -11.19 -6.63 -5.06
CA SER A 63 -11.79 -7.95 -4.90
C SER A 63 -10.70 -8.94 -4.50
N VAL A 64 -10.91 -9.66 -3.40
CA VAL A 64 -9.97 -10.62 -2.81
C VAL A 64 -10.75 -11.81 -2.29
N ASP A 65 -10.52 -13.00 -2.82
CA ASP A 65 -11.13 -14.26 -2.36
C ASP A 65 -12.65 -14.17 -2.15
N GLY A 66 -13.36 -13.50 -3.07
CA GLY A 66 -14.81 -13.31 -2.99
C GLY A 66 -15.27 -12.19 -2.06
N SER A 67 -14.37 -11.57 -1.32
CA SER A 67 -14.64 -10.38 -0.51
C SER A 67 -14.38 -9.10 -1.29
N VAL A 68 -15.08 -8.02 -0.93
CA VAL A 68 -14.92 -6.70 -1.53
C VAL A 68 -14.44 -5.72 -0.46
N TYR A 69 -13.36 -5.02 -0.78
CA TYR A 69 -12.81 -3.95 0.04
C TYR A 69 -12.98 -2.63 -0.71
N LEU A 70 -13.67 -1.68 -0.10
CA LEU A 70 -13.74 -0.30 -0.59
C LEU A 70 -12.68 0.50 0.15
N VAL A 71 -11.76 1.09 -0.59
CA VAL A 71 -10.65 1.87 -0.03
C VAL A 71 -10.80 3.31 -0.49
N HIS A 72 -11.05 4.20 0.46
CA HIS A 72 -11.24 5.62 0.21
C HIS A 72 -9.92 6.39 0.21
N VAL A 73 -9.94 7.60 -0.30
CA VAL A 73 -8.79 8.50 -0.23
C VAL A 73 -8.35 8.70 1.22
N GLY A 74 -7.07 8.49 1.47
CA GLY A 74 -6.47 8.58 2.79
C GLY A 74 -6.52 7.31 3.62
N GLU A 75 -7.19 6.24 3.15
CA GLU A 75 -7.15 4.92 3.76
C GLU A 75 -6.00 4.08 3.19
N LEU A 76 -5.42 3.21 4.00
CA LEU A 76 -4.36 2.30 3.58
C LEU A 76 -4.88 0.88 3.50
N VAL A 77 -4.69 0.20 2.37
CA VAL A 77 -4.92 -1.23 2.27
C VAL A 77 -3.60 -1.97 2.19
N TYR A 78 -3.51 -3.07 2.94
CA TYR A 78 -2.40 -4.02 2.92
C TYR A 78 -2.85 -5.35 2.33
N PHE A 79 -2.07 -5.88 1.40
CA PHE A 79 -2.20 -7.22 0.82
C PHE A 79 -1.00 -8.07 1.22
N PRO A 80 -1.20 -9.20 1.90
CA PRO A 80 -0.14 -10.18 2.11
C PRO A 80 0.42 -10.71 0.79
N SER A 81 1.68 -11.14 0.82
CA SER A 81 2.32 -11.85 -0.29
C SER A 81 1.47 -13.04 -0.76
N GLN A 82 1.41 -13.30 -2.07
CA GLN A 82 0.70 -14.39 -2.73
C GLN A 82 -0.85 -14.33 -2.64
N VAL A 83 -1.44 -13.29 -2.09
CA VAL A 83 -2.89 -13.13 -2.08
C VAL A 83 -3.38 -12.74 -3.47
N TYR A 84 -4.37 -13.48 -4.00
CA TYR A 84 -5.03 -13.14 -5.26
C TYR A 84 -5.95 -11.94 -5.08
N HIS A 85 -5.71 -10.89 -5.83
CA HIS A 85 -6.51 -9.68 -5.79
C HIS A 85 -6.67 -9.03 -7.16
N SER A 86 -7.67 -8.18 -7.27
CA SER A 86 -7.85 -7.28 -8.42
C SER A 86 -8.39 -5.94 -7.93
N GLY A 87 -7.95 -4.85 -8.56
CA GLY A 87 -8.45 -3.51 -8.29
C GLY A 87 -9.37 -3.03 -9.41
N ASN A 88 -10.54 -2.49 -9.06
CA ASN A 88 -11.38 -1.76 -9.98
C ASN A 88 -11.29 -0.26 -9.62
N PHE A 89 -10.64 0.47 -10.48
CA PHE A 89 -10.42 1.90 -10.37
C PHE A 89 -11.50 2.60 -11.18
N ARG A 90 -12.68 2.76 -10.59
CA ARG A 90 -13.73 3.60 -11.18
C ARG A 90 -13.29 5.06 -11.05
N ILE A 91 -13.18 5.70 -12.18
CA ILE A 91 -12.87 7.12 -12.26
C ILE A 91 -14.20 7.86 -12.38
N ASP A 92 -14.73 8.25 -11.25
CA ASP A 92 -15.78 9.28 -11.19
C ASP A 92 -15.13 10.67 -11.04
N ALA A 93 -13.81 10.72 -11.00
CA ALA A 93 -12.98 11.92 -10.93
C ALA A 93 -11.96 11.91 -12.07
N ASP A 94 -11.63 13.08 -12.56
CA ASP A 94 -10.68 13.29 -13.67
C ASP A 94 -9.26 12.80 -13.35
N GLN A 95 -8.97 12.45 -12.11
CA GLN A 95 -7.66 12.04 -11.64
C GLN A 95 -7.76 11.06 -10.48
N SER A 96 -6.94 10.02 -10.49
CA SER A 96 -6.78 9.08 -9.39
C SER A 96 -5.30 8.88 -9.07
N ASP A 97 -4.90 9.30 -7.87
CA ASP A 97 -3.52 9.23 -7.40
C ASP A 97 -3.39 8.28 -6.24
N ARG A 98 -2.35 7.45 -6.25
CA ARG A 98 -2.06 6.53 -5.17
C ARG A 98 -0.57 6.29 -5.02
N LEU A 99 -0.16 6.10 -3.78
CA LEU A 99 1.16 5.58 -3.42
C LEU A 99 1.07 4.07 -3.22
N VAL A 100 2.00 3.33 -3.80
CA VAL A 100 2.09 1.88 -3.66
C VAL A 100 3.49 1.53 -3.16
N VAL A 101 3.55 0.71 -2.12
CA VAL A 101 4.79 0.15 -1.59
C VAL A 101 4.72 -1.36 -1.71
N GLN A 102 5.65 -1.96 -2.43
CA GLN A 102 5.79 -3.41 -2.55
C GLN A 102 7.09 -3.84 -1.86
N ILE A 103 6.99 -4.81 -0.98
CA ILE A 103 8.10 -5.28 -0.14
C ILE A 103 8.29 -6.78 -0.37
N ASP A 104 9.51 -7.16 -0.70
CA ASP A 104 9.92 -8.55 -0.82
C ASP A 104 9.64 -9.34 0.47
N ASP A 105 9.10 -10.56 0.34
CA ASP A 105 8.73 -11.38 1.49
C ASP A 105 9.94 -11.71 2.39
N ALA A 106 11.13 -11.87 1.83
CA ALA A 106 12.33 -12.16 2.64
C ALA A 106 12.70 -10.96 3.54
N LEU A 107 12.63 -9.72 3.01
CA LEU A 107 12.82 -8.50 3.80
C LEU A 107 11.72 -8.38 4.86
N TRP A 108 10.45 -8.61 4.46
CA TRP A 108 9.31 -8.56 5.36
C TRP A 108 9.48 -9.51 6.55
N GLN A 109 9.78 -10.78 6.30
CA GLN A 109 9.96 -11.79 7.34
C GLN A 109 11.19 -11.52 8.22
N ALA A 110 12.29 -11.03 7.63
CA ALA A 110 13.47 -10.66 8.40
C ALA A 110 13.17 -9.50 9.37
N THR A 111 12.49 -8.47 8.88
CA THR A 111 12.08 -7.30 9.69
C THR A 111 11.09 -7.71 10.78
N ARG A 112 10.09 -8.51 10.44
CA ARG A 112 9.12 -9.06 11.39
C ARG A 112 9.79 -9.79 12.57
N ARG A 113 10.77 -10.65 12.26
CA ARG A 113 11.53 -11.35 13.30
C ARG A 113 12.33 -10.41 14.19
N ARG A 114 13.03 -9.42 13.61
CA ARG A 114 13.81 -8.43 14.36
C ARG A 114 12.93 -7.54 15.25
N ALA A 115 11.78 -7.12 14.75
CA ALA A 115 10.81 -6.34 15.52
C ALA A 115 10.01 -7.17 16.54
N ASN A 116 10.28 -8.50 16.62
CA ASN A 116 9.58 -9.44 17.51
C ASN A 116 8.04 -9.40 17.37
N LEU A 117 7.56 -9.14 16.16
CA LEU A 117 6.11 -9.12 15.86
C LEU A 117 5.60 -10.54 15.71
N LYS A 118 5.17 -11.12 16.82
CA LYS A 118 4.56 -12.45 16.88
C LYS A 118 3.04 -12.33 16.78
N ASN A 119 2.43 -13.18 15.94
CA ASN A 119 0.97 -13.44 15.93
C ASN A 119 0.07 -12.19 15.80
N THR A 120 0.50 -11.21 15.06
CA THR A 120 -0.37 -10.10 14.67
C THR A 120 -1.27 -10.55 13.53
N GLY A 121 -2.58 -10.66 13.77
CA GLY A 121 -3.55 -11.23 12.82
C GLY A 121 -3.55 -10.52 11.45
N TRP A 122 -3.29 -9.21 11.44
CA TRP A 122 -3.25 -8.43 10.20
C TRP A 122 -2.16 -8.87 9.20
N LEU A 123 -1.08 -9.50 9.66
CA LEU A 123 0.01 -9.97 8.79
C LEU A 123 -0.41 -11.06 7.79
N GLN A 124 -1.50 -11.75 8.05
CA GLN A 124 -1.96 -12.91 7.28
C GLN A 124 -3.24 -12.65 6.50
N GLN A 125 -3.81 -11.46 6.60
CA GLN A 125 -5.06 -11.10 5.95
C GLN A 125 -5.00 -9.72 5.33
N VAL A 126 -5.86 -9.49 4.34
CA VAL A 126 -6.06 -8.15 3.81
C VAL A 126 -6.59 -7.25 4.92
N THR A 127 -5.95 -6.12 5.11
CA THR A 127 -6.26 -5.19 6.20
C THR A 127 -6.40 -3.78 5.64
N VAL A 128 -7.46 -3.08 6.04
CA VAL A 128 -7.68 -1.68 5.68
C VAL A 128 -7.61 -0.85 6.95
N LEU A 129 -6.72 0.14 6.96
CA LEU A 129 -6.65 1.17 7.99
C LEU A 129 -7.47 2.37 7.55
N ASP A 130 -8.24 2.92 8.46
CA ASP A 130 -9.02 4.12 8.20
C ASP A 130 -8.13 5.37 8.01
N SER A 131 -8.73 6.43 7.48
CA SER A 131 -8.02 7.67 7.19
C SER A 131 -7.57 8.42 8.46
N GLU A 132 -8.20 8.18 9.61
CA GLU A 132 -7.78 8.75 10.89
C GLU A 132 -6.48 8.13 11.37
N ALA A 133 -6.39 6.79 11.34
CA ALA A 133 -5.17 6.06 11.64
C ALA A 133 -4.03 6.47 10.69
N CYS A 134 -4.33 6.56 9.39
CA CYS A 134 -3.34 6.93 8.38
C CYS A 134 -2.79 8.34 8.60
N ARG A 135 -3.62 9.30 8.97
CA ARG A 135 -3.17 10.65 9.32
C ARG A 135 -2.43 10.71 10.65
N LYS A 136 -2.94 10.02 11.68
CA LYS A 136 -2.33 9.99 13.02
C LYS A 136 -0.90 9.47 12.97
N TRP A 137 -0.67 8.45 12.17
CA TRP A 137 0.63 7.78 12.06
C TRP A 137 1.46 8.23 10.86
N ASP A 138 0.99 9.23 10.10
CA ASP A 138 1.68 9.84 8.95
C ASP A 138 2.18 8.81 7.91
N PHE A 139 1.33 7.86 7.52
CA PHE A 139 1.72 6.85 6.50
C PHE A 139 2.13 7.47 5.17
N ALA A 140 1.49 8.56 4.75
CA ALA A 140 1.88 9.28 3.54
C ALA A 140 3.30 9.82 3.64
N GLY A 141 3.65 10.44 4.76
CA GLY A 141 5.01 10.90 5.03
C GLY A 141 6.02 9.77 5.09
N LEU A 142 5.65 8.62 5.66
CA LEU A 142 6.51 7.44 5.67
C LEU A 142 6.80 6.93 4.24
N PHE A 143 5.79 6.83 3.37
CA PHE A 143 5.96 6.41 1.98
C PHE A 143 6.85 7.38 1.19
N ILE A 144 6.70 8.69 1.44
CA ILE A 144 7.59 9.71 0.85
C ILE A 144 9.04 9.51 1.33
N ARG A 145 9.25 9.31 2.64
CA ARG A 145 10.60 9.05 3.18
C ARG A 145 11.21 7.77 2.58
N MET A 146 10.41 6.73 2.38
CA MET A 146 10.85 5.52 1.68
C MET A 146 11.31 5.84 0.25
N ALA A 147 10.54 6.62 -0.51
CA ALA A 147 10.91 7.04 -1.84
C ALA A 147 12.21 7.88 -1.85
N GLN A 148 12.34 8.83 -0.94
CA GLN A 148 13.57 9.64 -0.81
C GLN A 148 14.80 8.80 -0.48
N SER A 149 14.62 7.73 0.28
CA SER A 149 15.72 6.84 0.65
C SER A 149 16.30 6.06 -0.54
N LEU A 150 15.59 6.02 -1.68
CA LEU A 150 16.10 5.43 -2.93
C LEU A 150 17.36 6.12 -3.44
N GLU A 151 17.55 7.40 -3.11
CA GLU A 151 18.69 8.21 -3.52
C GLU A 151 19.95 7.96 -2.66
N LEU A 152 19.82 7.24 -1.54
CA LEU A 152 20.93 6.98 -0.65
C LEU A 152 21.91 5.94 -1.23
N PRO A 153 23.21 5.98 -0.86
CA PRO A 153 24.17 4.92 -1.20
C PRO A 153 23.70 3.55 -0.71
N GLY A 154 23.98 2.50 -1.48
CA GLY A 154 23.38 1.17 -1.32
C GLY A 154 23.38 0.61 0.10
N SER A 155 24.52 0.63 0.82
CA SER A 155 24.60 0.09 2.19
C SER A 155 23.78 0.91 3.20
N ILE A 156 23.77 2.24 3.07
CA ILE A 156 22.99 3.15 3.92
C ILE A 156 21.51 2.97 3.58
N ARG A 157 21.17 2.95 2.30
CA ARG A 157 19.82 2.76 1.81
C ARG A 157 19.17 1.51 2.37
N ASP A 158 19.85 0.36 2.29
CA ASP A 158 19.31 -0.92 2.75
C ASP A 158 19.02 -0.89 4.27
N THR A 159 19.91 -0.27 5.06
CA THR A 159 19.68 -0.10 6.50
C THR A 159 18.49 0.81 6.78
N VAL A 160 18.36 1.92 6.05
CA VAL A 160 17.25 2.85 6.21
C VAL A 160 15.92 2.19 5.82
N PHE A 161 15.91 1.41 4.73
CA PHE A 161 14.70 0.68 4.33
C PHE A 161 14.26 -0.35 5.36
N GLU A 162 15.19 -1.13 5.93
CA GLU A 162 14.85 -2.06 6.99
C GLU A 162 14.22 -1.35 8.19
N ALA A 163 14.74 -0.18 8.58
CA ALA A 163 14.17 0.62 9.65
C ALA A 163 12.78 1.17 9.33
N GLN A 164 12.58 1.67 8.10
CA GLN A 164 11.29 2.19 7.64
C GLN A 164 10.22 1.09 7.50
N VAL A 165 10.60 -0.11 7.06
CA VAL A 165 9.69 -1.26 7.03
C VAL A 165 9.32 -1.69 8.46
N ALA A 166 10.26 -1.65 9.40
CA ALA A 166 9.99 -1.93 10.81
C ALA A 166 9.04 -0.88 11.42
N GLU A 167 9.29 0.41 11.17
CA GLU A 167 8.40 1.52 11.56
C GLU A 167 6.98 1.26 11.05
N MET A 168 6.83 1.00 9.76
CA MET A 168 5.53 0.72 9.13
C MET A 168 4.80 -0.44 9.78
N MET A 169 5.48 -1.57 10.00
CA MET A 169 4.88 -2.74 10.65
C MET A 169 4.39 -2.44 12.07
N LEU A 170 5.18 -1.68 12.84
CA LEU A 170 4.81 -1.29 14.20
C LEU A 170 3.61 -0.35 14.19
N LEU A 171 3.55 0.61 13.27
CA LEU A 171 2.44 1.54 13.13
C LEU A 171 1.15 0.82 12.73
N ILE A 172 1.20 -0.13 11.78
CA ILE A 172 0.03 -0.94 11.41
C ILE A 172 -0.42 -1.79 12.62
N THR A 173 0.53 -2.40 13.34
CA THR A 173 0.21 -3.18 14.54
C THR A 173 -0.49 -2.33 15.60
N GLN A 174 -0.01 -1.12 15.81
CA GLN A 174 -0.62 -0.19 16.76
C GLN A 174 -2.03 0.24 16.31
N ALA A 175 -2.21 0.55 15.03
CA ALA A 175 -3.49 0.94 14.47
C ALA A 175 -4.52 -0.21 14.55
N THR A 176 -4.14 -1.43 14.19
CA THR A 176 -5.01 -2.60 14.27
C THR A 176 -5.36 -2.99 15.70
N GLY A 177 -4.42 -2.85 16.63
CA GLY A 177 -4.64 -3.10 18.06
C GLY A 177 -5.58 -2.08 18.72
N SER A 178 -5.70 -0.88 18.17
CA SER A 178 -6.64 0.16 18.64
C SER A 178 -8.04 0.09 17.99
N GLY A 179 -8.29 -0.90 17.11
CA GLY A 179 -9.59 -1.06 16.44
C GLY A 179 -9.79 -0.13 15.23
N GLN A 180 -8.75 0.55 14.78
CA GLN A 180 -8.78 1.49 13.64
C GLN A 180 -8.67 0.74 12.29
N THR A 181 -9.55 -0.24 12.08
CA THR A 181 -9.64 -1.00 10.83
C THR A 181 -11.07 -0.99 10.32
N THR A 182 -11.23 -0.95 9.01
CA THR A 182 -12.54 -1.11 8.36
C THR A 182 -12.78 -2.58 8.02
N ALA A 183 -13.97 -3.08 8.35
CA ALA A 183 -14.37 -4.42 7.93
C ALA A 183 -14.64 -4.46 6.42
N PRO A 184 -14.40 -5.60 5.74
CA PRO A 184 -14.81 -5.77 4.37
C PRO A 184 -16.32 -5.56 4.24
N SER A 185 -16.76 -4.84 3.19
CA SER A 185 -18.19 -4.71 2.94
C SER A 185 -18.74 -6.08 2.53
N SER A 186 -19.73 -6.58 3.27
CA SER A 186 -20.37 -7.88 3.01
C SER A 186 -21.34 -7.85 1.83
N THR A 187 -21.01 -7.14 0.76
CA THR A 187 -21.78 -7.20 -0.47
C THR A 187 -21.45 -8.53 -1.15
N SER A 188 -22.30 -9.51 -0.94
CA SER A 188 -22.25 -10.80 -1.63
C SER A 188 -22.17 -10.56 -3.13
N VAL A 189 -21.03 -10.82 -3.73
CA VAL A 189 -20.90 -10.86 -5.19
C VAL A 189 -21.59 -12.13 -5.64
N LEU A 190 -22.81 -12.02 -6.14
CA LEU A 190 -23.44 -13.06 -6.94
C LEU A 190 -22.51 -13.30 -8.14
N VAL A 191 -21.70 -14.36 -8.06
CA VAL A 191 -20.97 -14.88 -9.21
C VAL A 191 -22.05 -15.41 -10.17
N ALA A 192 -22.38 -14.63 -11.18
CA ALA A 192 -23.14 -15.12 -12.31
C ALA A 192 -22.28 -16.21 -12.96
N ARG A 193 -22.60 -17.47 -12.72
CA ARG A 193 -22.08 -18.58 -13.51
C ARG A 193 -22.60 -18.37 -14.93
N ALA A 194 -21.69 -18.01 -15.84
CA ALA A 194 -21.97 -18.15 -17.27
C ALA A 194 -22.09 -19.65 -17.54
N VAL A 195 -23.26 -20.04 -18.01
CA VAL A 195 -23.58 -21.34 -18.61
C VAL A 195 -23.09 -21.34 -20.06
#